data_2b22c9f971727ae8697a31ec4686f92c
#
_entry.id   2b22c9f971727ae8697a31ec4686f92c
#
_cell.length_a   1.000
_cell.length_b   1.000
_cell.length_c   1.000
_cell.angle_alpha   90.00
_cell.angle_beta   90.00
_cell.angle_gamma   90.00
#
_symmetry.space_group_name_H-M   'P 1'
#
loop_
_entity.id
_entity.type
_entity.pdbx_description
1 polymer ?
#
loop_
_entity_poly.entity_id
_entity_poly.type
_entity_poly.pdbx_seq_one_letter_code
_entity_poly.pdbx_strand_id
1 'polypeptide(L)'
;MKTYRTTCKIGACEPFCGIEVDVEAGQMVAARPDPSHPITAGYACIKGMHVADYQNDPDRLLHPIRRSPGGYERVSWGDAVGAIGRQLRAIRDA
;
A
#
# COMPACT_ATOMS: atom_id res chain seq x y z
N MET A 1 -6.58 -18.76 -9.92
CA MET A 1 -5.66 -17.61 -10.15
C MET A 1 -6.33 -16.60 -11.06
N LYS A 2 -6.23 -15.32 -10.76
CA LYS A 2 -6.80 -14.23 -11.56
C LYS A 2 -5.77 -13.12 -11.70
N THR A 3 -5.59 -12.60 -12.91
CA THR A 3 -4.67 -11.51 -13.20
C THR A 3 -5.39 -10.18 -13.22
N TYR A 4 -4.81 -9.17 -12.57
CA TYR A 4 -5.31 -7.80 -12.56
C TYR A 4 -4.23 -6.84 -13.08
N ARG A 5 -4.65 -5.78 -13.76
CA ARG A 5 -3.76 -4.66 -14.14
C ARG A 5 -3.91 -3.54 -13.14
N THR A 6 -2.79 -3.00 -12.71
CA THR A 6 -2.73 -1.91 -11.74
C THR A 6 -1.45 -1.09 -11.93
N THR A 7 -1.23 -0.13 -11.08
CA THR A 7 -0.02 0.68 -11.07
C THR A 7 0.79 0.46 -9.80
N CYS A 8 2.11 0.42 -9.95
CA CYS A 8 3.03 0.37 -8.82
C CYS A 8 3.11 1.73 -8.13
N LYS A 9 3.03 1.75 -6.81
CA LYS A 9 3.22 2.95 -5.97
C LYS A 9 4.28 2.79 -4.90
N ILE A 10 5.12 1.78 -5.02
CA ILE A 10 6.22 1.59 -4.07
C ILE A 10 7.25 2.70 -4.29
N GLY A 11 7.55 3.46 -3.25
CA GLY A 11 8.57 4.49 -3.28
C GLY A 11 8.15 5.84 -3.87
N ALA A 12 6.86 6.11 -4.00
CA ALA A 12 6.32 7.40 -4.46
C ALA A 12 6.91 7.87 -5.80
N CYS A 13 7.11 6.95 -6.75
CA CYS A 13 7.63 7.25 -8.07
C CYS A 13 6.60 7.99 -8.93
N GLU A 14 7.04 8.99 -9.70
CA GLU A 14 6.21 9.76 -10.64
C GLU A 14 5.66 8.91 -11.80
N PRO A 15 6.42 7.96 -12.41
CA PRO A 15 5.94 7.21 -13.57
C PRO A 15 4.76 6.29 -13.29
N PHE A 16 4.51 5.87 -12.06
CA PHE A 16 3.45 4.92 -11.71
C PHE A 16 3.43 3.71 -12.66
N CYS A 17 4.54 2.98 -12.73
CA CYS A 17 4.71 1.89 -13.68
C CYS A 17 3.51 0.94 -13.69
N GLY A 18 3.02 0.60 -14.88
CA GLY A 18 1.97 -0.41 -15.06
C GLY A 18 2.49 -1.79 -14.72
N ILE A 19 1.74 -2.51 -13.91
CA ILE A 19 2.04 -3.89 -13.54
C ILE A 19 0.81 -4.78 -13.67
N GLU A 20 1.04 -6.01 -14.04
CA GLU A 20 0.08 -7.10 -13.90
C GLU A 20 0.37 -7.85 -12.62
N VAL A 21 -0.66 -8.14 -11.85
CA VAL A 21 -0.56 -8.90 -10.59
C VAL A 21 -1.45 -10.12 -10.66
N ASP A 22 -0.92 -11.26 -10.26
CA ASP A 22 -1.68 -12.49 -10.14
C ASP A 22 -2.13 -12.67 -8.69
N VAL A 23 -3.42 -12.98 -8.53
CA VAL A 23 -4.06 -13.18 -7.22
C VAL A 23 -4.62 -14.58 -7.16
N GLU A 24 -4.30 -15.31 -6.09
CA GLU A 24 -4.82 -16.63 -5.77
C GLU A 24 -5.26 -16.67 -4.32
N ALA A 25 -6.45 -17.19 -4.06
CA ALA A 25 -7.05 -17.26 -2.70
C ALA A 25 -6.99 -15.93 -1.92
N GLY A 26 -7.12 -14.79 -2.62
CA GLY A 26 -7.09 -13.47 -2.01
C GLY A 26 -5.70 -12.91 -1.73
N GLN A 27 -4.65 -13.62 -2.11
CA GLN A 27 -3.26 -13.18 -1.95
C GLN A 27 -2.61 -12.89 -3.30
N MET A 28 -1.78 -11.87 -3.35
CA MET A 28 -0.97 -11.55 -4.51
C MET A 28 0.21 -12.52 -4.57
N VAL A 29 0.28 -13.34 -5.61
CA VAL A 29 1.30 -14.39 -5.74
C VAL A 29 2.41 -14.05 -6.73
N ALA A 30 2.18 -13.10 -7.64
CA ALA A 30 3.19 -12.63 -8.58
C ALA A 30 2.89 -11.22 -9.06
N ALA A 31 3.93 -10.52 -9.50
CA ALA A 31 3.83 -9.24 -10.18
C ALA A 31 4.84 -9.19 -11.33
N ARG A 32 4.47 -8.53 -12.43
CA ARG A 32 5.32 -8.33 -13.60
C ARG A 32 4.96 -7.03 -14.31
N PRO A 33 5.86 -6.46 -15.14
CA PRO A 33 5.53 -5.28 -15.93
C PRO A 33 4.33 -5.52 -16.85
N ASP A 34 3.45 -4.53 -16.99
CA ASP A 34 2.34 -4.56 -17.96
C ASP A 34 2.82 -4.03 -19.32
N PRO A 35 2.95 -4.89 -20.35
CA PRO A 35 3.41 -4.45 -21.67
C PRO A 35 2.41 -3.55 -22.40
N SER A 36 1.15 -3.51 -21.96
CA SER A 36 0.12 -2.68 -22.57
C SER A 36 -0.05 -1.31 -21.89
N HIS A 37 0.70 -1.05 -20.82
CA HIS A 37 0.59 0.23 -20.13
C HIS A 37 1.06 1.39 -21.02
N PRO A 38 0.24 2.44 -21.25
CA PRO A 38 0.50 3.47 -22.25
C PRO A 38 1.76 4.31 -22.01
N ILE A 39 2.20 4.43 -20.75
CA ILE A 39 3.37 5.24 -20.40
C ILE A 39 4.61 4.39 -20.25
N THR A 40 4.56 3.31 -19.46
CA THR A 40 5.75 2.53 -19.14
C THR A 40 5.98 1.33 -20.07
N ALA A 41 4.98 0.97 -20.88
CA ALA A 41 5.10 0.04 -22.02
C ALA A 41 5.91 -1.25 -21.71
N GLY A 42 5.63 -1.90 -20.60
CA GLY A 42 6.32 -3.13 -20.19
C GLY A 42 7.57 -2.91 -19.35
N TYR A 43 7.77 -1.71 -18.83
CA TYR A 43 8.84 -1.45 -17.86
C TYR A 43 8.28 -1.35 -16.43
N ALA A 44 8.95 -2.03 -15.52
CA ALA A 44 8.87 -1.78 -14.08
C ALA A 44 10.23 -2.12 -13.44
N CYS A 45 10.61 -1.33 -12.45
CA CYS A 45 11.85 -1.61 -11.73
C CYS A 45 11.68 -2.76 -10.74
N ILE A 46 12.77 -3.20 -10.15
CA ILE A 46 12.78 -4.30 -9.18
C ILE A 46 11.78 -4.13 -8.04
N LYS A 47 11.53 -2.90 -7.58
CA LYS A 47 10.53 -2.62 -6.53
C LYS A 47 9.12 -3.03 -6.96
N GLY A 48 8.72 -2.69 -8.18
CA GLY A 48 7.42 -3.08 -8.74
C GLY A 48 7.27 -4.58 -8.94
N MET A 49 8.35 -5.26 -9.30
CA MET A 49 8.34 -6.73 -9.45
C MET A 49 8.22 -7.47 -8.12
N HIS A 50 8.64 -6.83 -7.01
CA HIS A 50 8.55 -7.39 -5.65
C HIS A 50 7.34 -6.89 -4.86
N VAL A 51 6.34 -6.31 -5.52
CA VAL A 51 5.14 -5.81 -4.82
C VAL A 51 4.36 -6.92 -4.09
N ALA A 52 4.42 -8.16 -4.60
CA ALA A 52 3.79 -9.30 -3.95
C ALA A 52 4.43 -9.61 -2.58
N ASP A 53 5.76 -9.58 -2.51
CA ASP A 53 6.50 -9.79 -1.27
C ASP A 53 6.16 -8.70 -0.25
N TYR A 54 6.18 -7.44 -0.69
CA TYR A 54 5.81 -6.30 0.13
C TYR A 54 4.35 -6.38 0.63
N GLN A 55 3.42 -6.79 -0.23
CA GLN A 55 2.00 -6.89 0.11
C GLN A 55 1.72 -7.98 1.14
N ASN A 56 2.46 -9.09 1.05
CA ASN A 56 2.27 -10.27 1.90
C ASN A 56 3.22 -10.32 3.09
N ASP A 57 4.01 -9.27 3.30
CA ASP A 57 4.97 -9.22 4.42
C ASP A 57 4.24 -9.40 5.75
N PRO A 58 4.66 -10.35 6.60
CA PRO A 58 4.00 -10.61 7.90
C PRO A 58 4.08 -9.43 8.86
N ASP A 59 5.07 -8.55 8.70
CA ASP A 59 5.24 -7.35 9.53
C ASP A 59 4.47 -6.14 8.98
N ARG A 60 3.74 -6.31 7.87
CA ARG A 60 2.94 -5.24 7.29
C ARG A 60 1.83 -4.80 8.25
N LEU A 61 1.73 -3.48 8.47
CA LEU A 61 0.63 -2.90 9.25
C LEU A 61 -0.69 -3.04 8.50
N LEU A 62 -1.63 -3.79 9.07
CA LEU A 62 -2.96 -4.04 8.51
C LEU A 62 -4.06 -3.21 9.19
N HIS A 63 -3.73 -2.56 10.30
CA HIS A 63 -4.67 -1.81 11.12
C HIS A 63 -3.98 -0.55 11.65
N PRO A 64 -4.75 0.51 12.00
CA PRO A 64 -4.19 1.64 12.71
C PRO A 64 -3.61 1.20 14.06
N ILE A 65 -2.48 1.79 14.41
CA ILE A 65 -1.83 1.60 15.71
C ILE A 65 -1.61 2.95 16.39
N ARG A 66 -1.67 2.97 17.70
CA ARG A 66 -1.39 4.13 18.52
C ARG A 66 -0.26 3.84 19.49
N ARG A 67 0.66 4.79 19.64
CA ARG A 67 1.73 4.68 20.64
C ARG A 67 1.12 4.68 22.04
N SER A 68 1.60 3.78 22.88
CA SER A 68 1.26 3.66 24.29
C SER A 68 2.55 3.51 25.12
N PRO A 69 2.50 3.66 26.46
CA PRO A 69 3.69 3.51 27.30
C PRO A 69 4.41 2.16 27.14
N GLY A 70 3.69 1.09 26.79
CA GLY A 70 4.25 -0.24 26.58
C GLY A 70 4.61 -0.55 25.13
N GLY A 71 4.51 0.39 24.19
CA GLY A 71 4.78 0.17 22.76
C GLY A 71 3.67 0.72 21.86
N TYR A 72 3.03 -0.15 21.08
CA TYR A 72 1.92 0.20 20.18
C TYR A 72 0.71 -0.67 20.48
N GLU A 73 -0.47 -0.09 20.41
CA GLU A 73 -1.73 -0.80 20.51
C GLU A 73 -2.57 -0.61 19.25
N ARG A 74 -3.28 -1.66 18.86
CA ARG A 74 -4.24 -1.60 17.76
C ARG A 74 -5.44 -0.74 18.17
N VAL A 75 -5.88 0.15 17.28
CA VAL A 75 -7.10 0.94 17.45
C VAL A 75 -8.01 0.77 16.23
N SER A 76 -9.27 1.12 16.38
CA SER A 76 -10.21 1.12 15.24
C SER A 76 -9.88 2.26 14.27
N TRP A 77 -10.32 2.14 13.02
CA TRP A 77 -10.24 3.23 12.05
C TRP A 77 -11.01 4.47 12.52
N GLY A 78 -12.19 4.28 13.14
CA GLY A 78 -12.99 5.38 13.68
C GLY A 78 -12.25 6.14 14.77
N ASP A 79 -11.61 5.42 15.70
CA ASP A 79 -10.84 6.03 16.79
C ASP A 79 -9.61 6.77 16.24
N ALA A 80 -8.88 6.17 15.31
CA ALA A 80 -7.70 6.79 14.70
C ALA A 80 -8.06 8.08 13.96
N VAL A 81 -9.04 8.03 13.06
CA VAL A 81 -9.47 9.19 12.27
C VAL A 81 -10.06 10.28 13.18
N GLY A 82 -10.87 9.88 14.18
CA GLY A 82 -11.45 10.82 15.14
C GLY A 82 -10.39 11.54 15.99
N ALA A 83 -9.39 10.80 16.47
CA ALA A 83 -8.29 11.39 17.26
C ALA A 83 -7.45 12.37 16.44
N ILE A 84 -7.06 11.98 15.21
CA ILE A 84 -6.30 12.83 14.29
C ILE A 84 -7.11 14.08 13.92
N GLY A 85 -8.38 13.91 13.57
CA GLY A 85 -9.26 15.03 13.20
C GLY A 85 -9.44 16.06 14.33
N ARG A 86 -9.55 15.61 15.57
CA ARG A 86 -9.61 16.53 16.74
C ARG A 86 -8.32 17.33 16.89
N GLN A 87 -7.15 16.68 16.78
CA GLN A 87 -5.87 17.36 16.88
C GLN A 87 -5.66 18.37 15.76
N LEU A 88 -5.97 18.00 14.52
CA LEU A 88 -5.85 18.91 13.37
C LEU A 88 -6.76 20.13 13.51
N ARG A 89 -7.99 19.95 13.99
CA ARG A 89 -8.90 21.08 14.28
C ARG A 89 -8.33 21.99 15.37
N ALA A 90 -7.83 21.43 16.45
CA ALA A 90 -7.25 22.22 17.54
C ALA A 90 -6.04 23.05 17.06
N ILE A 91 -5.19 22.49 16.23
CA ILE A 91 -4.04 23.20 15.64
C ILE A 91 -4.50 24.31 14.68
N ARG A 92 -5.50 24.04 13.84
CA ARG A 92 -6.05 25.03 12.91
C ARG A 92 -6.67 26.22 13.65
N ASP A 93 -7.35 25.96 14.74
CA ASP A 93 -8.16 26.96 15.48
C ASP A 93 -7.33 27.68 16.57
N ALA A 94 -6.06 27.31 16.75
CA ALA A 94 -5.12 27.99 17.66
C ALA A 94 -4.48 29.21 16.99
#